data_454c26143ce7c700ca7a62a2a177d119
#
_entry.id   454c26143ce7c700ca7a62a2a177d119
#
_cell.length_a   1.000
_cell.length_b   1.000
_cell.length_c   1.000
_cell.angle_alpha   90.00
_cell.angle_beta   90.00
_cell.angle_gamma   90.00
#
_symmetry.space_group_name_H-M   'P 1'
#
loop_
_entity.id
_entity.type
_entity.pdbx_description
1 polymer ?
#
loop_
_entity_poly.entity_id
_entity_poly.type
_entity_poly.pdbx_seq_one_letter_code
_entity_poly.pdbx_strand_id
1 'polypeptide(L)'
;PPTCSPETIKLYRDVLREMETDALEQMKGFYDQFEGELDGHALVPEDLKGGARGIGSYFRKLRDGRLTDKDVLNATLQNSLADAKNWTTKTSSRKDEIIRLAETSLIPLLQDAERLRPQKSRTINSCRLSLQHLNKLQLLNHIDEEVRTLNREHNRFLLSDTNALLHKLVHEGDSSFVFEKIGANIRNVMIDEFQDTSRMQWDNFRLLLLEGLSQGADSLIV
;
A
#
# COMPACT_ATOMS: atom_id res chain seq x y z
N PRO A 1 -13.83 -15.38 0.85
CA PRO A 1 -14.23 -14.16 1.54
C PRO A 1 -14.91 -13.20 0.57
N PRO A 2 -15.96 -12.45 0.99
CA PRO A 2 -16.68 -11.53 0.09
C PRO A 2 -15.81 -10.39 -0.47
N THR A 3 -14.57 -10.27 -0.02
CA THR A 3 -13.61 -9.23 -0.38
C THR A 3 -12.97 -9.37 -1.77
N CYS A 4 -13.18 -10.50 -2.44
CA CYS A 4 -12.58 -10.77 -3.76
C CYS A 4 -13.61 -10.84 -4.90
N SER A 5 -14.86 -10.37 -4.69
CA SER A 5 -15.84 -10.35 -5.77
C SER A 5 -15.40 -9.42 -6.91
N PRO A 6 -15.78 -9.69 -8.15
CA PRO A 6 -15.44 -8.84 -9.30
C PRO A 6 -15.84 -7.37 -9.10
N GLU A 7 -16.98 -7.11 -8.46
CA GLU A 7 -17.49 -5.77 -8.17
C GLU A 7 -16.57 -5.07 -7.13
N THR A 8 -16.19 -5.77 -6.07
CA THR A 8 -15.29 -5.26 -5.06
C THR A 8 -13.92 -4.94 -5.66
N ILE A 9 -13.37 -5.83 -6.48
CA ILE A 9 -12.08 -5.60 -7.16
C ILE A 9 -12.16 -4.40 -8.10
N LYS A 10 -13.29 -4.24 -8.83
CA LYS A 10 -13.51 -3.07 -9.68
C LYS A 10 -13.53 -1.78 -8.87
N LEU A 11 -14.28 -1.76 -7.76
CA LEU A 11 -14.33 -0.60 -6.86
C LEU A 11 -12.95 -0.22 -6.34
N TYR A 12 -12.16 -1.19 -5.86
CA TYR A 12 -10.79 -0.93 -5.40
C TYR A 12 -9.90 -0.38 -6.51
N ARG A 13 -10.05 -0.91 -7.73
CA ARG A 13 -9.29 -0.42 -8.89
C ARG A 13 -9.61 1.03 -9.20
N ASP A 14 -10.87 1.41 -9.17
CA ASP A 14 -11.32 2.77 -9.47
C ASP A 14 -10.83 3.74 -8.38
N VAL A 15 -10.96 3.39 -7.11
CA VAL A 15 -10.43 4.18 -5.97
C VAL A 15 -8.91 4.35 -6.05
N LEU A 16 -8.16 3.29 -6.34
CA LEU A 16 -6.69 3.38 -6.45
C LEU A 16 -6.24 4.27 -7.61
N ARG A 17 -6.96 4.23 -8.74
CA ARG A 17 -6.69 5.11 -9.89
C ARG A 17 -7.01 6.57 -9.57
N GLU A 18 -8.11 6.82 -8.89
CA GLU A 18 -8.48 8.16 -8.43
C GLU A 18 -7.42 8.72 -7.49
N MET A 19 -6.99 7.95 -6.48
CA MET A 19 -5.92 8.34 -5.57
C MET A 19 -4.59 8.62 -6.28
N GLU A 20 -4.22 7.82 -7.28
CA GLU A 20 -3.02 8.04 -8.09
C GLU A 20 -3.13 9.34 -8.90
N THR A 21 -4.27 9.54 -9.57
CA THR A 21 -4.52 10.73 -10.40
C THR A 21 -4.51 11.99 -9.54
N ASP A 22 -5.21 11.99 -8.42
CA ASP A 22 -5.25 13.12 -7.48
C ASP A 22 -3.85 13.48 -6.97
N ALA A 23 -3.05 12.45 -6.60
CA ALA A 23 -1.68 12.68 -6.16
C ALA A 23 -0.78 13.27 -7.26
N LEU A 24 -0.95 12.83 -8.51
CA LEU A 24 -0.21 13.38 -9.67
C LEU A 24 -0.65 14.80 -10.00
N GLU A 25 -1.95 15.10 -9.97
CA GLU A 25 -2.49 16.44 -10.23
C GLU A 25 -2.01 17.44 -9.18
N GLN A 26 -2.00 17.08 -7.91
CA GLN A 26 -1.47 17.93 -6.85
C GLN A 26 0.00 18.26 -7.06
N MET A 27 0.83 17.29 -7.48
CA MET A 27 2.24 17.53 -7.76
C MET A 27 2.45 18.34 -9.03
N LYS A 28 1.61 18.12 -10.06
CA LYS A 28 1.61 18.94 -11.27
C LYS A 28 1.24 20.41 -10.97
N GLY A 29 0.33 20.64 -10.02
CA GLY A 29 -0.05 21.99 -9.59
C GLY A 29 1.14 22.86 -9.14
N PHE A 30 2.18 22.26 -8.56
CA PHE A 30 3.42 23.00 -8.23
C PHE A 30 4.19 23.42 -9.47
N TYR A 31 4.18 22.61 -10.53
CA TYR A 31 4.77 23.01 -11.81
C TYR A 31 3.99 24.17 -12.45
N ASP A 32 2.65 24.07 -12.46
CA ASP A 32 1.80 25.09 -13.06
C ASP A 32 1.94 26.43 -12.29
N GLN A 33 2.06 26.40 -10.97
CA GLN A 33 2.34 27.59 -10.15
C GLN A 33 3.73 28.16 -10.44
N PHE A 34 4.74 27.31 -10.56
CA PHE A 34 6.10 27.74 -10.90
C PHE A 34 6.15 28.44 -12.27
N GLU A 35 5.49 27.89 -13.30
CA GLU A 35 5.39 28.55 -14.61
C GLU A 35 4.63 29.87 -14.50
N GLY A 36 3.50 29.90 -13.79
CA GLY A 36 2.72 31.12 -13.59
C GLY A 36 3.52 32.25 -12.92
N GLU A 37 4.35 31.93 -11.92
CA GLU A 37 5.25 32.90 -11.27
C GLU A 37 6.30 33.45 -12.24
N LEU A 38 6.90 32.61 -13.08
CA LEU A 38 7.85 33.04 -14.09
C LEU A 38 7.18 33.88 -15.17
N ASP A 39 6.04 33.46 -15.68
CA ASP A 39 5.28 34.17 -16.72
C ASP A 39 4.85 35.55 -16.24
N GLY A 40 4.40 35.67 -14.97
CA GLY A 40 4.04 36.97 -14.35
C GLY A 40 5.19 37.98 -14.33
N HIS A 41 6.42 37.49 -14.40
CA HIS A 41 7.63 38.33 -14.45
C HIS A 41 8.29 38.32 -15.83
N ALA A 42 7.64 37.77 -16.88
CA ALA A 42 8.20 37.59 -18.21
C ALA A 42 9.60 36.91 -18.17
N LEU A 43 9.73 35.88 -17.32
CA LEU A 43 10.89 35.01 -17.18
C LEU A 43 10.59 33.64 -17.78
N VAL A 44 11.63 32.97 -18.25
CA VAL A 44 11.55 31.56 -18.65
C VAL A 44 12.51 30.71 -17.79
N PRO A 45 12.31 29.41 -17.68
CA PRO A 45 13.22 28.54 -16.90
C PRO A 45 14.69 28.65 -17.29
N GLU A 46 14.97 29.06 -18.53
CA GLU A 46 16.30 29.28 -19.08
C GLU A 46 17.02 30.51 -18.50
N ASP A 47 16.28 31.49 -17.97
CA ASP A 47 16.83 32.66 -17.29
C ASP A 47 17.38 32.34 -15.89
N LEU A 48 16.93 31.20 -15.35
CA LEU A 48 17.40 30.73 -14.05
C LEU A 48 18.75 30.02 -14.17
N LYS A 49 19.45 29.92 -13.03
CA LYS A 49 20.75 29.25 -12.96
C LYS A 49 20.64 27.79 -13.38
N GLY A 50 21.47 27.42 -14.36
CA GLY A 50 21.47 26.07 -14.93
C GLY A 50 20.45 25.84 -16.03
N GLY A 51 19.63 26.86 -16.35
CA GLY A 51 18.68 26.80 -17.46
C GLY A 51 17.77 25.57 -17.38
N ALA A 52 17.59 24.91 -18.51
CA ALA A 52 16.77 23.70 -18.60
C ALA A 52 17.20 22.53 -17.67
N ARG A 53 18.44 22.51 -17.19
CA ARG A 53 18.98 21.49 -16.25
C ARG A 53 19.01 21.97 -14.79
N GLY A 54 18.70 23.24 -14.56
CA GLY A 54 18.65 23.85 -13.24
C GLY A 54 17.42 23.42 -12.42
N ILE A 55 16.99 24.32 -11.54
CA ILE A 55 15.84 24.07 -10.66
C ILE A 55 14.53 23.84 -11.43
N GLY A 56 14.35 24.43 -12.61
CA GLY A 56 13.21 24.18 -13.49
C GLY A 56 13.06 22.70 -13.88
N SER A 57 14.17 21.93 -13.90
CA SER A 57 14.09 20.49 -14.14
C SER A 57 13.40 19.74 -12.99
N TYR A 58 13.50 20.23 -11.76
CA TYR A 58 12.81 19.68 -10.62
C TYR A 58 11.28 19.78 -10.82
N PHE A 59 10.77 20.97 -11.09
CA PHE A 59 9.33 21.17 -11.31
C PHE A 59 8.81 20.38 -12.51
N ARG A 60 9.57 20.28 -13.61
CA ARG A 60 9.21 19.40 -14.74
C ARG A 60 9.09 17.94 -14.34
N LYS A 61 9.97 17.44 -13.46
CA LYS A 61 9.87 16.07 -12.94
C LYS A 61 8.61 15.87 -12.11
N LEU A 62 8.18 16.89 -11.33
CA LEU A 62 6.90 16.84 -10.62
C LEU A 62 5.73 16.71 -11.59
N ARG A 63 5.69 17.52 -12.65
CA ARG A 63 4.68 17.44 -13.73
C ARG A 63 4.66 16.05 -14.37
N ASP A 64 5.82 15.49 -14.64
CA ASP A 64 5.97 14.19 -15.32
C ASP A 64 5.77 12.99 -14.36
N GLY A 65 5.40 13.22 -13.10
CA GLY A 65 5.17 12.18 -12.09
C GLY A 65 6.46 11.44 -11.66
N ARG A 66 7.63 12.02 -11.86
CA ARG A 66 8.94 11.48 -11.46
C ARG A 66 9.32 12.00 -10.09
N LEU A 67 8.75 11.38 -9.04
CA LEU A 67 8.75 11.90 -7.67
C LEU A 67 9.72 11.17 -6.74
N THR A 68 10.46 10.17 -7.20
CA THR A 68 11.36 9.41 -6.33
C THR A 68 12.58 10.24 -5.91
N ASP A 69 13.15 9.94 -4.76
CA ASP A 69 14.35 10.63 -4.28
C ASP A 69 15.50 10.55 -5.29
N LYS A 70 15.64 9.42 -5.99
CA LYS A 70 16.63 9.24 -7.06
C LYS A 70 16.42 10.19 -8.25
N ASP A 71 15.17 10.55 -8.52
CA ASP A 71 14.85 11.44 -9.65
C ASP A 71 15.14 12.90 -9.31
N VAL A 72 14.84 13.34 -8.09
CA VAL A 72 14.75 14.76 -7.76
C VAL A 72 15.84 15.27 -6.82
N LEU A 73 16.31 14.44 -5.86
CA LEU A 73 17.30 14.89 -4.89
C LEU A 73 18.67 15.08 -5.55
N ASN A 74 19.12 16.31 -5.59
CA ASN A 74 20.45 16.66 -6.10
C ASN A 74 20.97 17.95 -5.41
N ALA A 75 22.24 18.27 -5.66
CA ALA A 75 22.85 19.49 -5.10
C ALA A 75 22.17 20.78 -5.56
N THR A 76 21.59 20.80 -6.76
CA THR A 76 20.86 21.96 -7.28
C THR A 76 19.64 22.28 -6.44
N LEU A 77 18.83 21.25 -6.09
CA LEU A 77 17.66 21.38 -5.23
C LEU A 77 18.06 21.92 -3.85
N GLN A 78 19.06 21.29 -3.22
CA GLN A 78 19.54 21.70 -1.89
C GLN A 78 20.07 23.13 -1.88
N ASN A 79 20.85 23.52 -2.87
CA ASN A 79 21.37 24.88 -3.02
C ASN A 79 20.24 25.89 -3.25
N SER A 80 19.23 25.53 -4.06
CA SER A 80 18.10 26.42 -4.34
C SER A 80 17.17 26.61 -3.14
N LEU A 81 17.05 25.62 -2.26
CA LEU A 81 16.35 25.72 -0.98
C LEU A 81 17.10 26.60 0.02
N ALA A 82 18.43 26.61 -0.02
CA ALA A 82 19.26 27.28 0.98
C ALA A 82 19.39 28.79 0.75
N ASP A 83 19.49 29.27 -0.50
CA ASP A 83 19.74 30.67 -0.79
C ASP A 83 19.19 31.07 -2.17
N ALA A 84 18.44 32.18 -2.21
CA ALA A 84 17.90 32.78 -3.43
C ALA A 84 18.96 33.14 -4.48
N LYS A 85 20.20 33.45 -4.06
CA LYS A 85 21.33 33.68 -4.95
C LYS A 85 21.66 32.48 -5.85
N ASN A 86 21.24 31.29 -5.44
CA ASN A 86 21.44 30.09 -6.23
C ASN A 86 20.45 29.92 -7.40
N TRP A 87 19.44 30.77 -7.49
CA TRP A 87 18.47 30.77 -8.59
C TRP A 87 18.92 31.54 -9.82
N THR A 88 19.95 32.40 -9.68
CA THR A 88 20.47 33.22 -10.78
C THR A 88 21.96 33.07 -10.96
N THR A 89 22.47 33.54 -12.12
CA THR A 89 23.90 33.63 -12.41
C THR A 89 24.46 35.01 -12.07
N LYS A 90 25.77 35.12 -11.82
CA LYS A 90 26.41 36.41 -11.53
C LYS A 90 26.32 37.40 -12.69
N THR A 91 26.16 36.89 -13.90
CA THR A 91 26.16 37.66 -15.17
C THR A 91 24.75 37.98 -15.68
N SER A 92 23.69 37.54 -14.99
CA SER A 92 22.31 37.81 -15.40
C SER A 92 21.96 39.28 -15.24
N SER A 93 21.41 39.91 -16.29
CA SER A 93 20.92 41.27 -16.28
C SER A 93 19.68 41.48 -15.37
N ARG A 94 18.94 40.38 -15.11
CA ARG A 94 17.72 40.37 -14.26
C ARG A 94 17.98 39.75 -12.88
N LYS A 95 19.21 39.76 -12.41
CA LYS A 95 19.64 39.10 -11.18
C LYS A 95 18.81 39.48 -9.96
N ASP A 96 18.65 40.80 -9.71
CA ASP A 96 17.96 41.28 -8.50
C ASP A 96 16.47 40.97 -8.53
N GLU A 97 15.86 40.93 -9.70
CA GLU A 97 14.48 40.52 -9.88
C GLU A 97 14.30 39.05 -9.58
N ILE A 98 15.16 38.20 -10.13
CA ILE A 98 15.14 36.73 -9.89
C ILE A 98 15.36 36.43 -8.39
N ILE A 99 16.27 37.15 -7.71
CA ILE A 99 16.49 36.97 -6.29
C ILE A 99 15.24 37.33 -5.49
N ARG A 100 14.61 38.46 -5.76
CA ARG A 100 13.36 38.84 -5.08
C ARG A 100 12.26 37.83 -5.31
N LEU A 101 12.02 37.41 -6.55
CA LEU A 101 11.02 36.41 -6.89
C LEU A 101 11.32 35.07 -6.19
N ALA A 102 12.58 34.68 -6.12
CA ALA A 102 12.98 33.46 -5.41
C ALA A 102 12.68 33.56 -3.92
N GLU A 103 12.97 34.68 -3.27
CA GLU A 103 12.70 34.89 -1.83
C GLU A 103 11.20 34.96 -1.53
N THR A 104 10.42 35.64 -2.37
CA THR A 104 9.00 35.89 -2.10
C THR A 104 8.09 34.72 -2.48
N SER A 105 8.38 34.01 -3.56
CA SER A 105 7.47 33.01 -4.14
C SER A 105 8.13 31.65 -4.38
N LEU A 106 9.30 31.60 -5.06
CA LEU A 106 9.79 30.31 -5.58
C LEU A 106 10.40 29.41 -4.50
N ILE A 107 11.07 29.94 -3.47
CA ILE A 107 11.60 29.15 -2.36
C ILE A 107 10.46 28.60 -1.51
N PRO A 108 9.46 29.40 -1.07
CA PRO A 108 8.28 28.87 -0.39
C PRO A 108 7.57 27.77 -1.19
N LEU A 109 7.36 27.98 -2.49
CA LEU A 109 6.76 26.99 -3.38
C LEU A 109 7.56 25.70 -3.42
N LEU A 110 8.89 25.80 -3.54
CA LEU A 110 9.80 24.65 -3.55
C LEU A 110 9.79 23.88 -2.22
N GLN A 111 9.72 24.61 -1.09
CA GLN A 111 9.63 24.01 0.25
C GLN A 111 8.32 23.25 0.43
N ASP A 112 7.20 23.82 -0.01
CA ASP A 112 5.90 23.17 0.06
C ASP A 112 5.84 21.93 -0.84
N ALA A 113 6.40 22.01 -2.04
CA ALA A 113 6.53 20.87 -2.95
C ALA A 113 7.35 19.75 -2.32
N GLU A 114 8.52 20.04 -1.74
CA GLU A 114 9.37 19.02 -1.09
C GLU A 114 8.76 18.45 0.20
N ARG A 115 7.98 19.22 0.91
CA ARG A 115 7.25 18.71 2.08
C ARG A 115 6.18 17.68 1.68
N LEU A 116 5.51 17.88 0.55
CA LEU A 116 4.42 17.01 0.09
C LEU A 116 4.90 15.83 -0.77
N ARG A 117 5.92 16.04 -1.59
CA ARG A 117 6.43 15.09 -2.59
C ARG A 117 6.70 13.68 -2.02
N PRO A 118 7.39 13.50 -0.89
CA PRO A 118 7.71 12.15 -0.40
C PRO A 118 6.46 11.34 -0.04
N GLN A 119 5.43 12.00 0.48
CA GLN A 119 4.15 11.37 0.77
C GLN A 119 3.42 10.97 -0.52
N LYS A 120 3.33 11.89 -1.50
CA LYS A 120 2.68 11.63 -2.79
C LYS A 120 3.41 10.56 -3.59
N SER A 121 4.75 10.55 -3.58
CA SER A 121 5.55 9.49 -4.17
C SER A 121 5.21 8.12 -3.58
N ARG A 122 5.07 8.02 -2.26
CA ARG A 122 4.66 6.77 -1.59
C ARG A 122 3.24 6.35 -1.98
N THR A 123 2.30 7.29 -2.00
CA THR A 123 0.92 7.02 -2.40
C THR A 123 0.86 6.46 -3.83
N ILE A 124 1.49 7.14 -4.79
CA ILE A 124 1.52 6.71 -6.19
C ILE A 124 2.14 5.32 -6.34
N ASN A 125 3.28 5.09 -5.70
CA ASN A 125 3.96 3.78 -5.76
C ASN A 125 3.11 2.67 -5.13
N SER A 126 2.43 2.94 -4.01
CA SER A 126 1.51 2.00 -3.37
C SER A 126 0.31 1.69 -4.25
N CYS A 127 -0.30 2.71 -4.87
CA CYS A 127 -1.42 2.52 -5.80
C CYS A 127 -0.99 1.66 -7.01
N ARG A 128 0.14 1.98 -7.64
CA ARG A 128 0.66 1.21 -8.78
C ARG A 128 0.95 -0.25 -8.42
N LEU A 129 1.61 -0.47 -7.29
CA LEU A 129 1.92 -1.81 -6.81
C LEU A 129 0.63 -2.60 -6.52
N SER A 130 -0.34 -1.98 -5.86
CA SER A 130 -1.64 -2.60 -5.58
C SER A 130 -2.39 -2.95 -6.87
N LEU A 131 -2.46 -2.01 -7.83
CA LEU A 131 -3.09 -2.24 -9.14
C LEU A 131 -2.44 -3.39 -9.91
N GLN A 132 -1.11 -3.52 -9.85
CA GLN A 132 -0.38 -4.63 -10.47
C GLN A 132 -0.79 -6.00 -9.90
N HIS A 133 -1.13 -6.07 -8.62
CA HIS A 133 -1.48 -7.33 -7.94
C HIS A 133 -2.99 -7.63 -7.94
N LEU A 134 -3.87 -6.66 -8.18
CA LEU A 134 -5.32 -6.89 -8.21
C LEU A 134 -5.75 -7.96 -9.21
N ASN A 135 -5.15 -7.99 -10.39
CA ASN A 135 -5.46 -9.00 -11.41
C ASN A 135 -5.07 -10.42 -10.94
N LYS A 136 -4.00 -10.55 -10.16
CA LYS A 136 -3.59 -11.85 -9.58
C LYS A 136 -4.58 -12.32 -8.54
N LEU A 137 -5.10 -11.42 -7.71
CA LEU A 137 -6.15 -11.75 -6.73
C LEU A 137 -7.44 -12.20 -7.44
N GLN A 138 -7.82 -11.54 -8.52
CA GLN A 138 -8.97 -11.95 -9.32
C GLN A 138 -8.79 -13.35 -9.90
N LEU A 139 -7.61 -13.65 -10.45
CA LEU A 139 -7.29 -14.98 -10.97
C LEU A 139 -7.37 -16.05 -9.87
N LEU A 140 -6.80 -15.78 -8.69
CA LEU A 140 -6.86 -16.70 -7.56
C LEU A 140 -8.32 -16.96 -7.12
N ASN A 141 -9.17 -15.94 -7.13
CA ASN A 141 -10.59 -16.11 -6.82
C ASN A 141 -11.30 -17.01 -7.84
N HIS A 142 -11.06 -16.83 -9.14
CA HIS A 142 -11.60 -17.71 -10.16
C HIS A 142 -11.11 -19.16 -10.02
N ILE A 143 -9.83 -19.35 -9.70
CA ILE A 143 -9.29 -20.70 -9.46
C ILE A 143 -9.99 -21.35 -8.24
N ASP A 144 -10.18 -20.61 -7.14
CA ASP A 144 -10.87 -21.14 -5.96
C ASP A 144 -12.34 -21.50 -6.29
N GLU A 145 -13.06 -20.67 -7.01
CA GLU A 145 -14.43 -20.91 -7.45
C GLU A 145 -14.53 -22.17 -8.33
N GLU A 146 -13.65 -22.33 -9.33
CA GLU A 146 -13.59 -23.50 -10.19
C GLU A 146 -13.26 -24.77 -9.42
N VAL A 147 -12.28 -24.72 -8.52
CA VAL A 147 -11.91 -25.86 -7.66
C VAL A 147 -13.09 -26.28 -6.79
N ARG A 148 -13.82 -25.32 -6.20
CA ARG A 148 -15.04 -25.60 -5.41
C ARG A 148 -16.15 -26.21 -6.25
N THR A 149 -16.31 -25.76 -7.49
CA THR A 149 -17.31 -26.29 -8.43
C THR A 149 -16.98 -27.72 -8.83
N LEU A 150 -15.74 -27.99 -9.26
CA LEU A 150 -15.27 -29.33 -9.60
C LEU A 150 -15.38 -30.31 -8.43
N ASN A 151 -15.05 -29.86 -7.21
CA ASN A 151 -15.18 -30.70 -6.03
C ASN A 151 -16.63 -31.08 -5.74
N ARG A 152 -17.58 -30.15 -5.91
CA ARG A 152 -19.01 -30.42 -5.78
C ARG A 152 -19.53 -31.39 -6.83
N GLU A 153 -19.15 -31.20 -8.10
CA GLU A 153 -19.56 -32.06 -9.22
C GLU A 153 -19.08 -33.50 -9.05
N HIS A 154 -17.85 -33.65 -8.54
CA HIS A 154 -17.25 -34.98 -8.33
C HIS A 154 -17.42 -35.55 -6.93
N ASN A 155 -18.26 -34.93 -6.07
CA ASN A 155 -18.43 -35.30 -4.66
C ASN A 155 -17.07 -35.46 -3.93
N ARG A 156 -16.13 -34.57 -4.21
CA ARG A 156 -14.82 -34.52 -3.57
C ARG A 156 -14.79 -33.44 -2.49
N PHE A 157 -14.01 -33.71 -1.47
CA PHE A 157 -13.81 -32.80 -0.35
C PHE A 157 -12.32 -32.54 -0.18
N LEU A 158 -11.92 -31.28 -0.09
CA LEU A 158 -10.53 -30.93 0.16
C LEU A 158 -10.21 -31.14 1.64
N LEU A 159 -9.08 -31.77 1.92
CA LEU A 159 -8.60 -31.98 3.28
C LEU A 159 -8.41 -30.65 4.03
N SER A 160 -7.99 -29.59 3.31
CA SER A 160 -7.90 -28.22 3.84
C SER A 160 -9.23 -27.67 4.35
N ASP A 161 -10.36 -28.05 3.73
CA ASP A 161 -11.69 -27.56 4.09
C ASP A 161 -12.23 -28.23 5.35
N THR A 162 -11.67 -29.39 5.73
CA THR A 162 -12.04 -30.12 6.96
C THR A 162 -11.87 -29.25 8.19
N ASN A 163 -10.75 -28.53 8.28
CA ASN A 163 -10.48 -27.66 9.43
C ASN A 163 -11.48 -26.49 9.50
N ALA A 164 -11.84 -25.90 8.36
CA ALA A 164 -12.82 -24.82 8.30
C ALA A 164 -14.24 -25.30 8.63
N LEU A 165 -14.61 -26.50 8.14
CA LEU A 165 -15.89 -27.12 8.48
C LEU A 165 -15.96 -27.47 9.97
N LEU A 166 -14.92 -28.06 10.53
CA LEU A 166 -14.85 -28.38 11.94
C LEU A 166 -14.92 -27.13 12.79
N HIS A 167 -14.20 -26.07 12.41
CA HIS A 167 -14.26 -24.78 13.09
C HIS A 167 -15.69 -24.23 13.13
N LYS A 168 -16.41 -24.29 12.00
CA LYS A 168 -17.79 -23.84 11.92
C LYS A 168 -18.73 -24.69 12.81
N LEU A 169 -18.58 -26.01 12.77
CA LEU A 169 -19.38 -26.92 13.60
C LEU A 169 -19.14 -26.72 15.11
N VAL A 170 -17.90 -26.44 15.49
CA VAL A 170 -17.51 -26.26 16.90
C VAL A 170 -17.90 -24.88 17.45
N HIS A 171 -17.86 -23.83 16.62
CA HIS A 171 -18.06 -22.44 17.10
C HIS A 171 -19.44 -21.87 16.77
N GLU A 172 -20.09 -22.31 15.68
CA GLU A 172 -21.39 -21.81 15.22
C GLU A 172 -22.54 -22.80 15.48
N GLY A 173 -22.22 -24.07 15.73
CA GLY A 173 -23.18 -25.12 16.00
C GLY A 173 -23.40 -25.36 17.50
N ASP A 174 -24.27 -26.31 17.82
CA ASP A 174 -24.44 -26.80 19.19
C ASP A 174 -23.17 -27.60 19.55
N SER A 175 -22.18 -26.89 20.09
CA SER A 175 -20.86 -27.47 20.47
C SER A 175 -21.03 -28.65 21.46
N SER A 176 -22.12 -28.65 22.25
CA SER A 176 -22.40 -29.71 23.18
C SER A 176 -22.47 -31.09 22.51
N PHE A 177 -23.07 -31.18 21.32
CA PHE A 177 -23.22 -32.45 20.59
C PHE A 177 -21.89 -33.05 20.14
N VAL A 178 -20.94 -32.21 19.67
CA VAL A 178 -19.61 -32.67 19.23
C VAL A 178 -18.82 -33.17 20.45
N PHE A 179 -18.87 -32.44 21.55
CA PHE A 179 -18.16 -32.79 22.78
C PHE A 179 -18.82 -33.97 23.49
N GLU A 180 -20.14 -34.08 23.50
CA GLU A 180 -20.85 -35.23 24.04
C GLU A 180 -20.49 -36.54 23.31
N LYS A 181 -20.33 -36.49 21.99
CA LYS A 181 -19.96 -37.69 21.19
C LYS A 181 -18.48 -38.03 21.20
N ILE A 182 -17.61 -37.05 21.21
CA ILE A 182 -16.14 -37.25 21.06
C ILE A 182 -15.45 -37.08 22.41
N GLY A 183 -15.78 -36.03 23.15
CA GLY A 183 -15.11 -35.63 24.40
C GLY A 183 -15.20 -36.63 25.51
N ALA A 184 -16.36 -37.33 25.67
CA ALA A 184 -16.53 -38.34 26.69
C ALA A 184 -15.62 -39.57 26.60
N ASN A 185 -15.00 -39.78 25.42
CA ASN A 185 -14.12 -40.91 25.14
C ASN A 185 -12.63 -40.56 25.08
N ILE A 186 -12.27 -39.29 25.08
CA ILE A 186 -10.87 -38.83 24.98
C ILE A 186 -10.41 -38.39 26.36
N ARG A 187 -9.57 -39.21 26.99
CA ARG A 187 -9.01 -38.91 28.31
C ARG A 187 -7.67 -38.19 28.25
N ASN A 188 -6.85 -38.45 27.26
CA ASN A 188 -5.53 -37.84 27.15
C ASN A 188 -5.36 -37.30 25.74
N VAL A 189 -4.83 -36.10 25.62
CA VAL A 189 -4.50 -35.46 24.32
C VAL A 189 -3.00 -35.25 24.27
N MET A 190 -2.37 -35.77 23.22
CA MET A 190 -0.96 -35.54 22.92
C MET A 190 -0.87 -34.87 21.57
N ILE A 191 -0.19 -33.74 21.52
CA ILE A 191 0.07 -33.00 20.27
C ILE A 191 1.58 -32.96 20.09
N ASP A 192 2.04 -33.57 19.00
CA ASP A 192 3.43 -33.54 18.55
C ASP A 192 3.59 -32.52 17.44
N GLU A 193 4.80 -31.97 17.27
CA GLU A 193 5.14 -30.96 16.26
C GLU A 193 4.20 -29.75 16.30
N PHE A 194 3.91 -29.24 17.49
CA PHE A 194 2.96 -28.13 17.69
C PHE A 194 3.27 -26.88 16.86
N GLN A 195 4.55 -26.65 16.53
CA GLN A 195 4.98 -25.54 15.67
C GLN A 195 4.37 -25.60 14.26
N ASP A 196 3.98 -26.78 13.78
CA ASP A 196 3.34 -26.96 12.47
C ASP A 196 1.81 -26.82 12.54
N THR A 197 1.27 -26.61 13.74
CA THR A 197 -0.17 -26.44 13.97
C THR A 197 -0.61 -25.03 13.60
N SER A 198 -1.53 -24.91 12.63
CA SER A 198 -2.13 -23.63 12.29
C SER A 198 -3.05 -23.12 13.43
N ARG A 199 -3.25 -21.81 13.50
CA ARG A 199 -4.15 -21.20 14.49
C ARG A 199 -5.56 -21.81 14.45
N MET A 200 -6.11 -22.05 13.27
CA MET A 200 -7.43 -22.66 13.09
C MET A 200 -7.48 -24.08 13.64
N GLN A 201 -6.46 -24.89 13.39
CA GLN A 201 -6.35 -26.24 13.98
C GLN A 201 -6.28 -26.18 15.49
N TRP A 202 -5.44 -25.27 16.04
CA TRP A 202 -5.35 -25.07 17.47
C TRP A 202 -6.71 -24.65 18.09
N ASP A 203 -7.40 -23.69 17.48
CA ASP A 203 -8.70 -23.25 17.99
C ASP A 203 -9.73 -24.39 18.02
N ASN A 204 -9.68 -25.32 17.07
CA ASN A 204 -10.51 -26.53 17.06
C ASN A 204 -10.13 -27.53 18.16
N PHE A 205 -8.84 -27.74 18.41
CA PHE A 205 -8.37 -28.69 19.42
C PHE A 205 -8.44 -28.12 20.85
N ARG A 206 -8.27 -26.83 21.01
CA ARG A 206 -8.22 -26.17 22.31
C ARG A 206 -9.43 -26.47 23.17
N LEU A 207 -10.63 -26.48 22.61
CA LEU A 207 -11.86 -26.76 23.35
C LEU A 207 -11.87 -28.21 23.87
N LEU A 208 -11.46 -29.17 23.03
CA LEU A 208 -11.35 -30.58 23.41
C LEU A 208 -10.32 -30.78 24.53
N LEU A 209 -9.18 -30.12 24.42
CA LEU A 209 -8.13 -30.12 25.44
C LEU A 209 -8.61 -29.55 26.78
N LEU A 210 -9.28 -28.41 26.76
CA LEU A 210 -9.82 -27.78 27.97
C LEU A 210 -10.86 -28.65 28.63
N GLU A 211 -11.75 -29.29 27.87
CA GLU A 211 -12.75 -30.22 28.40
C GLU A 211 -12.09 -31.43 29.07
N GLY A 212 -11.10 -32.06 28.39
CA GLY A 212 -10.33 -33.16 28.96
C GLY A 212 -9.62 -32.79 30.27
N LEU A 213 -8.97 -31.62 30.30
CA LEU A 213 -8.29 -31.13 31.50
C LEU A 213 -9.27 -30.82 32.63
N SER A 214 -10.46 -30.33 32.34
CA SER A 214 -11.51 -30.06 33.35
C SER A 214 -12.02 -31.33 34.05
N GLN A 215 -11.94 -32.46 33.35
CA GLN A 215 -12.30 -33.78 33.84
C GLN A 215 -11.15 -34.52 34.52
N GLY A 216 -10.02 -33.88 34.76
CA GLY A 216 -8.84 -34.45 35.42
C GLY A 216 -7.98 -35.34 34.52
N ALA A 217 -8.06 -35.15 33.19
CA ALA A 217 -7.21 -35.85 32.23
C ALA A 217 -5.82 -35.19 32.13
N ASP A 218 -4.79 -35.99 31.81
CA ASP A 218 -3.44 -35.50 31.50
C ASP A 218 -3.28 -35.21 30.02
N SER A 219 -2.59 -34.14 29.68
CA SER A 219 -2.34 -33.78 28.29
C SER A 219 -0.90 -33.31 28.11
N LEU A 220 -0.31 -33.59 26.94
CA LEU A 220 1.04 -33.23 26.57
C LEU A 220 1.04 -32.49 25.22
N ILE A 221 1.77 -31.40 25.18
CA ILE A 221 2.09 -30.64 23.95
C ILE A 221 3.60 -30.56 23.83
N VAL A 222 4.13 -31.01 22.71
CA VAL A 222 5.58 -31.03 22.41
C VAL A 222 5.86 -30.29 21.10
#